data_4466741078a1e9ae8827cddc7f1d1a97
#
_entry.id   4466741078a1e9ae8827cddc7f1d1a97
#
_cell.length_a   1.000
_cell.length_b   1.000
_cell.length_c   1.000
_cell.angle_alpha   90.00
_cell.angle_beta   90.00
_cell.angle_gamma   90.00
#
_symmetry.space_group_name_H-M   'P 1'
#
loop_
_entity.id
_entity.type
_entity.pdbx_description
1 polymer ?
#
loop_
_entity_poly.entity_id
_entity_poly.type
_entity_poly.pdbx_seq_one_letter_code
_entity_poly.pdbx_strand_id
1 'polypeptide(L)'
;MGFLLDPIAEWLKGILISGIMGNLSGMFDSVNEKVGDIASQVGSTPQAWNASIFNMVQTLSQNVVLPVAGVILAFVMTLELVQILMDKNNFHDIETVVFFRWIFKTACAILIVTNTWNIVMGIFDVAQGVVNQASGIIIGDTSIDLSAVMPDMEERLLEMDLGPLLGLWVQSLIVGITMWALTICIFIITYGRMIEVYLVTSVAPIPMAAMMGKEFGGMGQNYLKSLFALGFQAFLIMICVGIYAVLVQGIATSGDISAAIWTCMGYTVLLCFTLFKTGSLAKSVFSAH
;
A
#
# COMPACT_ATOMS: atom_id res chain seq x y z
N MET A 1 -46.41 23.41 33.84
CA MET A 1 -45.96 22.28 33.02
C MET A 1 -44.44 22.31 32.75
N GLY A 2 -43.76 23.47 32.87
CA GLY A 2 -42.31 23.56 32.68
C GLY A 2 -41.45 22.79 33.70
N PHE A 3 -41.87 22.79 34.97
CA PHE A 3 -41.08 22.24 36.09
C PHE A 3 -40.77 20.72 36.00
N LEU A 4 -41.53 19.92 35.27
CA LEU A 4 -41.27 18.50 35.04
C LEU A 4 -40.58 18.23 33.69
N LEU A 5 -40.64 19.18 32.75
CA LEU A 5 -40.06 19.03 31.41
C LEU A 5 -38.55 19.42 31.39
N ASP A 6 -38.18 20.40 32.23
CA ASP A 6 -36.77 20.86 32.27
C ASP A 6 -35.78 19.80 32.73
N PRO A 7 -36.03 19.00 33.81
CA PRO A 7 -35.12 17.91 34.20
C PRO A 7 -35.01 16.79 33.18
N ILE A 8 -36.10 16.50 32.44
CA ILE A 8 -36.10 15.48 31.39
C ILE A 8 -35.32 16.02 30.17
N ALA A 9 -35.46 17.29 29.84
CA ALA A 9 -34.71 17.92 28.77
C ALA A 9 -33.22 17.95 29.05
N GLU A 10 -32.80 18.29 30.29
CA GLU A 10 -31.39 18.27 30.71
C GLU A 10 -30.82 16.85 30.71
N TRP A 11 -31.54 15.84 31.19
CA TRP A 11 -31.15 14.47 31.17
C TRP A 11 -30.97 13.94 29.72
N LEU A 12 -31.91 14.28 28.82
CA LEU A 12 -31.83 13.90 27.40
C LEU A 12 -30.64 14.62 26.72
N LYS A 13 -30.39 15.89 27.05
CA LYS A 13 -29.26 16.67 26.58
C LYS A 13 -27.94 15.99 26.98
N GLY A 14 -27.82 15.54 28.23
CA GLY A 14 -26.63 14.80 28.71
C GLY A 14 -26.40 13.50 27.95
N ILE A 15 -27.44 12.72 27.66
CA ILE A 15 -27.32 11.49 26.86
C ILE A 15 -26.86 11.79 25.42
N LEU A 16 -27.43 12.80 24.78
CA LEU A 16 -27.08 13.18 23.42
C LEU A 16 -25.62 13.65 23.33
N ILE A 17 -25.20 14.51 24.27
CA ILE A 17 -23.82 15.01 24.35
C ILE A 17 -22.84 13.84 24.54
N SER A 18 -23.11 12.99 25.52
CA SER A 18 -22.26 11.81 25.75
C SER A 18 -22.20 10.90 24.52
N GLY A 19 -23.32 10.69 23.82
CA GLY A 19 -23.35 9.92 22.58
C GLY A 19 -22.55 10.57 21.44
N ILE A 20 -22.71 11.89 21.23
CA ILE A 20 -21.94 12.63 20.23
C ILE A 20 -20.45 12.60 20.55
N MET A 21 -20.07 12.87 21.80
CA MET A 21 -18.68 12.86 22.24
C MET A 21 -18.04 11.48 22.09
N GLY A 22 -18.78 10.42 22.46
CA GLY A 22 -18.32 9.04 22.26
C GLY A 22 -18.10 8.69 20.76
N ASN A 23 -19.02 9.12 19.88
CA ASN A 23 -18.88 8.88 18.44
C ASN A 23 -17.74 9.72 17.83
N LEU A 24 -17.53 10.96 18.27
CA LEU A 24 -16.43 11.82 17.80
C LEU A 24 -15.06 11.29 18.27
N SER A 25 -14.94 10.94 19.56
CA SER A 25 -13.74 10.31 20.07
C SER A 25 -13.42 9.04 19.27
N GLY A 26 -14.41 8.15 19.12
CA GLY A 26 -14.25 6.92 18.34
C GLY A 26 -13.88 7.16 16.86
N MET A 27 -14.35 8.26 16.27
CA MET A 27 -13.96 8.66 14.91
C MET A 27 -12.49 9.06 14.83
N PHE A 28 -12.03 9.96 15.70
CA PHE A 28 -10.64 10.42 15.71
C PHE A 28 -9.66 9.33 16.16
N ASP A 29 -10.05 8.51 17.14
CA ASP A 29 -9.27 7.33 17.55
C ASP A 29 -9.13 6.35 16.39
N SER A 30 -10.21 6.11 15.64
CA SER A 30 -10.17 5.30 14.43
C SER A 30 -9.25 5.88 13.36
N VAL A 31 -9.20 7.21 13.19
CA VAL A 31 -8.25 7.86 12.27
C VAL A 31 -6.81 7.61 12.69
N ASN A 32 -6.47 7.85 13.96
CA ASN A 32 -5.12 7.64 14.48
C ASN A 32 -4.70 6.17 14.36
N GLU A 33 -5.59 5.24 14.75
CA GLU A 33 -5.37 3.80 14.64
C GLU A 33 -5.14 3.38 13.18
N LYS A 34 -5.95 3.85 12.23
CA LYS A 34 -5.82 3.49 10.81
C LYS A 34 -4.55 4.04 10.18
N VAL A 35 -4.13 5.25 10.53
CA VAL A 35 -2.84 5.80 10.09
C VAL A 35 -1.70 4.88 10.57
N GLY A 36 -1.71 4.47 11.84
CA GLY A 36 -0.73 3.56 12.41
C GLY A 36 -0.76 2.16 11.78
N ASP A 37 -1.95 1.59 11.60
CA ASP A 37 -2.16 0.28 10.99
C ASP A 37 -1.65 0.24 9.54
N ILE A 38 -2.02 1.23 8.73
CA ILE A 38 -1.57 1.33 7.34
C ILE A 38 -0.05 1.44 7.30
N ALA A 39 0.53 2.31 8.13
CA ALA A 39 1.97 2.49 8.21
C ALA A 39 2.70 1.18 8.58
N SER A 40 2.20 0.45 9.56
CA SER A 40 2.74 -0.84 10.00
C SER A 40 2.62 -1.91 8.91
N GLN A 41 1.43 -2.05 8.30
CA GLN A 41 1.17 -3.06 7.25
C GLN A 41 2.00 -2.79 5.99
N VAL A 42 2.06 -1.52 5.57
CA VAL A 42 2.77 -1.10 4.36
C VAL A 42 4.27 -1.07 4.56
N GLY A 43 4.72 -0.78 5.79
CA GLY A 43 6.11 -0.78 6.21
C GLY A 43 6.68 -2.18 6.52
N SER A 44 5.89 -3.25 6.43
CA SER A 44 6.38 -4.61 6.68
C SER A 44 7.01 -5.24 5.42
N THR A 45 8.12 -6.00 5.60
CA THR A 45 8.65 -6.86 4.52
C THR A 45 7.68 -8.00 4.25
N PRO A 46 7.70 -8.61 3.04
CA PRO A 46 6.91 -9.81 2.77
C PRO A 46 7.15 -10.92 3.81
N GLN A 47 8.40 -11.11 4.25
CA GLN A 47 8.76 -12.10 5.27
C GLN A 47 8.17 -11.77 6.66
N ALA A 48 8.25 -10.51 7.07
CA ALA A 48 7.75 -10.05 8.38
C ALA A 48 6.22 -10.04 8.44
N TRP A 49 5.55 -9.78 7.31
CA TRP A 49 4.10 -9.70 7.24
C TRP A 49 3.43 -11.05 7.51
N ASN A 50 3.91 -12.15 6.88
CA ASN A 50 3.44 -13.50 7.17
C ASN A 50 4.49 -14.54 6.75
N ALA A 51 5.25 -15.03 7.72
CA ALA A 51 6.32 -16.00 7.49
C ALA A 51 5.83 -17.32 6.87
N SER A 52 4.62 -17.79 7.19
CA SER A 52 4.07 -19.04 6.65
C SER A 52 3.75 -18.91 5.17
N ILE A 53 3.09 -17.82 4.77
CA ILE A 53 2.80 -17.53 3.35
C ILE A 53 4.10 -17.31 2.60
N PHE A 54 5.03 -16.54 3.17
CA PHE A 54 6.34 -16.28 2.58
C PHE A 54 7.08 -17.58 2.26
N ASN A 55 7.22 -18.49 3.23
CA ASN A 55 7.92 -19.77 3.06
C ASN A 55 7.22 -20.66 2.02
N MET A 56 5.90 -20.70 2.01
CA MET A 56 5.13 -21.44 1.00
C MET A 56 5.40 -20.88 -0.41
N VAL A 57 5.32 -19.58 -0.60
CA VAL A 57 5.54 -18.92 -1.90
C VAL A 57 6.99 -19.08 -2.35
N GLN A 58 7.96 -18.97 -1.44
CA GLN A 58 9.38 -19.23 -1.72
C GLN A 58 9.59 -20.66 -2.21
N THR A 59 9.01 -21.63 -1.50
CA THR A 59 9.13 -23.05 -1.87
C THR A 59 8.54 -23.33 -3.25
N LEU A 60 7.36 -22.75 -3.56
CA LEU A 60 6.74 -22.85 -4.88
C LEU A 60 7.61 -22.21 -5.96
N SER A 61 8.14 -21.02 -5.72
CA SER A 61 8.99 -20.31 -6.67
C SER A 61 10.27 -21.09 -6.96
N GLN A 62 10.93 -21.63 -5.93
CA GLN A 62 12.22 -22.32 -6.08
C GLN A 62 12.08 -23.74 -6.58
N ASN A 63 11.07 -24.50 -6.14
CA ASN A 63 10.97 -25.93 -6.46
C ASN A 63 10.07 -26.23 -7.66
N VAL A 64 9.15 -25.32 -8.02
CA VAL A 64 8.22 -25.55 -9.14
C VAL A 64 8.50 -24.60 -10.29
N VAL A 65 8.63 -23.29 -10.02
CA VAL A 65 8.74 -22.28 -11.07
C VAL A 65 10.18 -22.18 -11.61
N LEU A 66 11.17 -22.26 -10.75
CA LEU A 66 12.58 -22.16 -11.15
C LEU A 66 13.03 -23.26 -12.15
N PRO A 67 12.65 -24.54 -12.03
CA PRO A 67 12.94 -25.55 -13.05
C PRO A 67 12.34 -25.20 -14.42
N VAL A 68 11.12 -24.68 -14.45
CA VAL A 68 10.47 -24.21 -15.69
C VAL A 68 11.25 -23.05 -16.30
N ALA A 69 11.66 -22.09 -15.47
CA ALA A 69 12.50 -20.97 -15.89
C ALA A 69 13.84 -21.44 -16.46
N GLY A 70 14.42 -22.52 -15.90
CA GLY A 70 15.63 -23.16 -16.42
C GLY A 70 15.47 -23.68 -17.84
N VAL A 71 14.33 -24.31 -18.14
CA VAL A 71 14.00 -24.76 -19.52
C VAL A 71 13.84 -23.56 -20.47
N ILE A 72 13.15 -22.52 -20.02
CA ILE A 72 12.98 -21.27 -20.81
C ILE A 72 14.34 -20.63 -21.07
N LEU A 73 15.22 -20.55 -20.05
CA LEU A 73 16.55 -19.99 -20.20
C LEU A 73 17.38 -20.79 -21.22
N ALA A 74 17.37 -22.13 -21.12
CA ALA A 74 18.06 -23.00 -22.08
C ALA A 74 17.58 -22.75 -23.52
N PHE A 75 16.25 -22.65 -23.71
CA PHE A 75 15.66 -22.34 -25.02
C PHE A 75 16.10 -20.96 -25.53
N VAL A 76 16.00 -19.92 -24.70
CA VAL A 76 16.38 -18.54 -25.04
C VAL A 76 17.86 -18.44 -25.41
N MET A 77 18.74 -19.06 -24.62
CA MET A 77 20.19 -19.05 -24.89
C MET A 77 20.55 -19.84 -26.13
N THR A 78 19.86 -20.94 -26.41
CA THR A 78 20.05 -21.71 -27.65
C THR A 78 19.62 -20.92 -28.89
N LEU A 79 18.46 -20.26 -28.84
CA LEU A 79 18.01 -19.37 -29.93
C LEU A 79 19.03 -18.25 -30.20
N GLU A 80 19.55 -17.63 -29.16
CA GLU A 80 20.57 -16.58 -29.30
C GLU A 80 21.86 -17.11 -29.93
N LEU A 81 22.29 -18.32 -29.57
CA LEU A 81 23.42 -18.96 -30.20
C LEU A 81 23.19 -19.20 -31.68
N VAL A 82 22.00 -19.73 -32.06
CA VAL A 82 21.62 -19.94 -33.45
C VAL A 82 21.61 -18.62 -34.24
N GLN A 83 21.08 -17.55 -33.67
CA GLN A 83 21.09 -16.22 -34.29
C GLN A 83 22.52 -15.71 -34.52
N ILE A 84 23.41 -15.84 -33.53
CA ILE A 84 24.81 -15.47 -33.68
C ILE A 84 25.48 -16.23 -34.82
N LEU A 85 25.15 -17.53 -35.00
CA LEU A 85 25.67 -18.35 -36.06
C LEU A 85 25.11 -17.98 -37.44
N MET A 86 23.82 -17.59 -37.51
CA MET A 86 23.15 -17.19 -38.75
C MET A 86 23.52 -15.78 -39.23
N ASP A 87 23.74 -14.82 -38.33
CA ASP A 87 24.11 -13.45 -38.65
C ASP A 87 25.50 -13.35 -39.33
N LYS A 88 26.35 -14.34 -39.12
CA LYS A 88 27.66 -14.45 -39.78
C LYS A 88 27.59 -15.50 -40.89
N ASN A 89 27.39 -15.03 -42.14
CA ASN A 89 27.19 -15.82 -43.36
C ASN A 89 28.25 -16.87 -43.65
N ASN A 90 29.37 -16.94 -42.90
CA ASN A 90 30.43 -17.92 -43.03
C ASN A 90 30.85 -18.47 -41.67
N PHE A 91 30.65 -19.75 -41.42
CA PHE A 91 31.12 -20.45 -40.24
C PHE A 91 32.66 -20.34 -40.03
N HIS A 92 33.41 -19.89 -41.04
CA HIS A 92 34.85 -19.76 -41.00
C HIS A 92 35.34 -18.47 -40.32
N ASP A 93 34.47 -17.44 -40.18
CA ASP A 93 34.81 -16.14 -39.64
C ASP A 93 34.26 -15.89 -38.22
N ILE A 94 33.85 -16.96 -37.50
CA ILE A 94 33.39 -16.82 -36.12
C ILE A 94 34.63 -16.59 -35.24
N GLU A 95 34.86 -15.34 -34.85
CA GLU A 95 35.89 -15.02 -33.88
C GLU A 95 35.60 -15.74 -32.56
N THR A 96 36.60 -16.47 -32.06
CA THR A 96 36.55 -17.18 -30.77
C THR A 96 36.03 -16.30 -29.63
N VAL A 97 36.26 -14.96 -29.70
CA VAL A 97 35.77 -13.95 -28.76
C VAL A 97 34.25 -13.89 -28.69
N VAL A 98 33.53 -14.09 -29.78
CA VAL A 98 32.05 -14.04 -29.80
C VAL A 98 31.48 -15.21 -29.03
N PHE A 99 32.08 -16.39 -29.17
CA PHE A 99 31.70 -17.59 -28.46
C PHE A 99 31.95 -17.45 -26.95
N PHE A 100 33.10 -16.90 -26.55
CA PHE A 100 33.38 -16.60 -25.14
C PHE A 100 32.41 -15.60 -24.54
N ARG A 101 32.00 -14.57 -25.27
CA ARG A 101 30.97 -13.61 -24.81
C ARG A 101 29.64 -14.31 -24.56
N TRP A 102 29.24 -15.22 -25.45
CA TRP A 102 27.99 -15.97 -25.28
C TRP A 102 28.06 -16.89 -24.05
N ILE A 103 29.18 -17.61 -23.85
CA ILE A 103 29.37 -18.49 -22.67
C ILE A 103 29.32 -17.65 -21.39
N PHE A 104 30.02 -16.52 -21.35
CA PHE A 104 30.01 -15.63 -20.19
C PHE A 104 28.60 -15.08 -19.90
N LYS A 105 27.88 -14.65 -20.92
CA LYS A 105 26.50 -14.21 -20.82
C LYS A 105 25.59 -15.32 -20.26
N THR A 106 25.74 -16.54 -20.76
CA THR A 106 24.97 -17.69 -20.29
C THR A 106 25.27 -18.01 -18.82
N ALA A 107 26.51 -17.96 -18.41
CA ALA A 107 26.89 -18.13 -17.00
C ALA A 107 26.28 -17.07 -16.10
N CYS A 108 26.35 -15.79 -16.50
CA CYS A 108 25.69 -14.70 -15.77
C CYS A 108 24.17 -14.88 -15.73
N ALA A 109 23.55 -15.32 -16.82
CA ALA A 109 22.12 -15.57 -16.90
C ALA A 109 21.67 -16.67 -15.91
N ILE A 110 22.44 -17.78 -15.85
CA ILE A 110 22.18 -18.86 -14.87
C ILE A 110 22.27 -18.31 -13.44
N LEU A 111 23.31 -17.53 -13.11
CA LEU A 111 23.46 -16.94 -11.79
C LEU A 111 22.31 -16.00 -11.42
N ILE A 112 21.82 -15.19 -12.35
CA ILE A 112 20.69 -14.28 -12.12
C ILE A 112 19.40 -15.06 -11.90
N VAL A 113 19.11 -16.05 -12.76
CA VAL A 113 17.89 -16.85 -12.68
C VAL A 113 17.85 -17.71 -11.41
N THR A 114 18.96 -18.34 -11.04
CA THR A 114 19.03 -19.13 -9.80
C THR A 114 18.92 -18.29 -8.53
N ASN A 115 19.35 -17.02 -8.57
CA ASN A 115 19.25 -16.09 -7.45
C ASN A 115 18.05 -15.12 -7.54
N THR A 116 17.10 -15.39 -8.42
CA THR A 116 15.93 -14.49 -8.66
C THR A 116 15.21 -14.16 -7.36
N TRP A 117 14.98 -15.12 -6.47
CA TRP A 117 14.30 -14.90 -5.21
C TRP A 117 15.01 -13.82 -4.37
N ASN A 118 16.31 -13.94 -4.20
CA ASN A 118 17.11 -12.99 -3.41
C ASN A 118 17.12 -11.59 -4.06
N ILE A 119 17.20 -11.53 -5.39
CA ILE A 119 17.16 -10.27 -6.14
C ILE A 119 15.83 -9.57 -5.93
N VAL A 120 14.72 -10.28 -6.06
CA VAL A 120 13.37 -9.71 -5.90
C VAL A 120 13.13 -9.29 -4.45
N MET A 121 13.53 -10.09 -3.47
CA MET A 121 13.42 -9.69 -2.06
C MET A 121 14.27 -8.46 -1.76
N GLY A 122 15.48 -8.34 -2.31
CA GLY A 122 16.31 -7.15 -2.18
C GLY A 122 15.65 -5.88 -2.70
N ILE A 123 14.85 -5.96 -3.77
CA ILE A 123 14.07 -4.81 -4.27
C ILE A 123 13.03 -4.37 -3.22
N PHE A 124 12.31 -5.32 -2.61
CA PHE A 124 11.32 -5.01 -1.57
C PHE A 124 11.97 -4.49 -0.29
N ASP A 125 13.13 -5.02 0.10
CA ASP A 125 13.88 -4.55 1.28
C ASP A 125 14.32 -3.08 1.11
N VAL A 126 14.83 -2.72 -0.06
CA VAL A 126 15.19 -1.32 -0.39
C VAL A 126 13.96 -0.42 -0.38
N ALA A 127 12.87 -0.84 -1.02
CA ALA A 127 11.63 -0.08 -1.04
C ALA A 127 11.08 0.14 0.38
N GLN A 128 11.15 -0.89 1.24
CA GLN A 128 10.74 -0.78 2.63
C GLN A 128 11.64 0.16 3.44
N GLY A 129 12.94 0.17 3.20
CA GLY A 129 13.83 1.13 3.84
C GLY A 129 13.39 2.58 3.59
N VAL A 130 12.94 2.88 2.37
CA VAL A 130 12.37 4.20 2.00
C VAL A 130 11.05 4.45 2.71
N VAL A 131 10.17 3.45 2.79
CA VAL A 131 8.87 3.55 3.48
C VAL A 131 9.06 3.83 4.97
N ASN A 132 9.97 3.11 5.63
CA ASN A 132 10.23 3.30 7.06
C ASN A 132 10.80 4.68 7.38
N GLN A 133 11.68 5.21 6.53
CA GLN A 133 12.18 6.59 6.67
C GLN A 133 11.05 7.61 6.51
N ALA A 134 10.20 7.44 5.50
CA ALA A 134 9.04 8.30 5.30
C ALA A 134 8.04 8.22 6.45
N SER A 135 7.77 7.02 6.97
CA SER A 135 6.91 6.78 8.13
C SER A 135 7.39 7.53 9.37
N GLY A 136 8.70 7.52 9.63
CA GLY A 136 9.29 8.24 10.77
C GLY A 136 9.08 9.76 10.69
N ILE A 137 9.06 10.34 9.48
CA ILE A 137 8.78 11.77 9.28
C ILE A 137 7.27 12.05 9.46
N ILE A 138 6.42 11.19 8.90
CA ILE A 138 4.96 11.39 8.87
C ILE A 138 4.35 11.20 10.25
N ILE A 139 4.68 10.12 10.97
CA ILE A 139 4.05 9.79 12.27
C ILE A 139 4.43 10.78 13.37
N GLY A 140 5.62 11.37 13.31
CA GLY A 140 6.10 12.34 14.32
C GLY A 140 5.25 13.62 14.38
N ASP A 141 4.66 14.03 13.25
CA ASP A 141 3.99 15.33 13.12
C ASP A 141 2.45 15.23 12.94
N THR A 142 1.86 14.03 12.91
CA THR A 142 0.48 13.86 12.42
C THR A 142 -0.50 13.23 13.40
N SER A 143 -0.13 12.93 14.66
CA SER A 143 -1.07 12.43 15.65
C SER A 143 -2.03 13.53 16.11
N ILE A 144 -3.34 13.25 16.07
CA ILE A 144 -4.38 14.14 16.58
C ILE A 144 -4.40 14.02 18.09
N ASP A 145 -4.08 15.12 18.78
CA ASP A 145 -4.19 15.19 20.25
C ASP A 145 -5.64 15.46 20.65
N LEU A 146 -6.36 14.38 20.96
CA LEU A 146 -7.76 14.43 21.38
C LEU A 146 -7.93 15.14 22.74
N SER A 147 -6.92 15.09 23.60
CA SER A 147 -7.00 15.71 24.94
C SER A 147 -7.13 17.24 24.87
N ALA A 148 -6.62 17.84 23.80
CA ALA A 148 -6.73 19.28 23.56
C ALA A 148 -8.04 19.69 22.91
N VAL A 149 -8.63 18.82 22.07
CA VAL A 149 -9.78 19.16 21.20
C VAL A 149 -11.11 18.81 21.85
N MET A 150 -11.18 17.70 22.58
CA MET A 150 -12.45 17.19 23.14
C MET A 150 -13.11 18.12 24.17
N PRO A 151 -12.36 18.76 25.11
CA PRO A 151 -12.99 19.66 26.08
C PRO A 151 -13.67 20.87 25.45
N ASP A 152 -13.07 21.48 24.42
CA ASP A 152 -13.63 22.61 23.70
C ASP A 152 -14.90 22.23 22.92
N MET A 153 -14.94 21.02 22.35
CA MET A 153 -16.12 20.47 21.70
C MET A 153 -17.27 20.21 22.69
N GLU A 154 -16.96 19.65 23.86
CA GLU A 154 -17.96 19.39 24.91
C GLU A 154 -18.60 20.69 25.40
N GLU A 155 -17.79 21.74 25.66
CA GLU A 155 -18.28 23.05 26.09
C GLU A 155 -19.27 23.65 25.06
N ARG A 156 -18.95 23.56 23.77
CA ARG A 156 -19.83 24.04 22.69
C ARG A 156 -21.13 23.23 22.57
N LEU A 157 -21.08 21.91 22.79
CA LEU A 157 -22.27 21.06 22.78
C LEU A 157 -23.20 21.38 23.97
N LEU A 158 -22.63 21.75 25.13
CA LEU A 158 -23.39 22.17 26.30
C LEU A 158 -24.17 23.45 26.07
N GLU A 159 -23.71 24.35 25.20
CA GLU A 159 -24.39 25.60 24.85
C GLU A 159 -25.54 25.41 23.84
N MET A 160 -25.59 24.26 23.14
CA MET A 160 -26.59 24.00 22.10
C MET A 160 -27.96 23.61 22.65
N ASP A 161 -29.02 23.94 21.91
CA ASP A 161 -30.37 23.46 22.15
C ASP A 161 -30.56 22.01 21.73
N LEU A 162 -31.61 21.34 22.26
CA LEU A 162 -31.95 19.95 22.00
C LEU A 162 -32.16 19.60 20.52
N GLY A 163 -32.75 20.52 19.75
CA GLY A 163 -32.99 20.27 18.31
C GLY A 163 -31.70 20.06 17.49
N PRO A 164 -30.77 21.03 17.53
CA PRO A 164 -29.44 20.89 16.91
C PRO A 164 -28.67 19.69 17.43
N LEU A 165 -28.70 19.36 18.73
CA LEU A 165 -28.05 18.21 19.31
C LEU A 165 -28.57 16.87 18.76
N LEU A 166 -29.87 16.71 18.59
CA LEU A 166 -30.45 15.53 17.94
C LEU A 166 -29.96 15.39 16.50
N GLY A 167 -29.87 16.51 15.76
CA GLY A 167 -29.33 16.54 14.40
C GLY A 167 -27.87 16.06 14.36
N LEU A 168 -27.02 16.59 15.25
CA LEU A 168 -25.62 16.19 15.37
C LEU A 168 -25.45 14.72 15.80
N TRP A 169 -26.29 14.23 16.70
CA TRP A 169 -26.27 12.86 17.15
C TRP A 169 -26.56 11.89 15.98
N VAL A 170 -27.61 12.16 15.18
CA VAL A 170 -27.91 11.38 13.98
C VAL A 170 -26.76 11.43 12.96
N GLN A 171 -26.18 12.62 12.74
CA GLN A 171 -25.02 12.78 11.84
C GLN A 171 -23.83 11.95 12.33
N SER A 172 -23.52 11.97 13.63
CA SER A 172 -22.40 11.21 14.20
C SER A 172 -22.56 9.69 14.04
N LEU A 173 -23.81 9.17 14.12
CA LEU A 173 -24.08 7.76 13.84
C LEU A 173 -23.84 7.38 12.37
N ILE A 174 -24.28 8.22 11.43
CA ILE A 174 -24.08 8.00 9.99
C ILE A 174 -22.57 7.97 9.68
N VAL A 175 -21.82 8.90 10.26
CA VAL A 175 -20.36 8.94 10.10
C VAL A 175 -19.69 7.70 10.66
N GLY A 176 -20.10 7.22 11.84
CA GLY A 176 -19.59 5.98 12.42
C GLY A 176 -19.76 4.77 11.49
N ILE A 177 -20.95 4.60 10.89
CA ILE A 177 -21.20 3.52 9.91
C ILE A 177 -20.30 3.70 8.67
N THR A 178 -20.16 4.92 8.17
CA THR A 178 -19.32 5.20 7.00
C THR A 178 -17.85 4.90 7.30
N MET A 179 -17.33 5.31 8.45
CA MET A 179 -15.96 5.02 8.89
C MET A 179 -15.70 3.52 8.99
N TRP A 180 -16.65 2.74 9.49
CA TRP A 180 -16.55 1.29 9.50
C TRP A 180 -16.43 0.69 8.09
N ALA A 181 -17.26 1.13 7.14
CA ALA A 181 -17.18 0.68 5.75
C ALA A 181 -15.84 1.05 5.09
N LEU A 182 -15.33 2.24 5.36
CA LEU A 182 -14.04 2.72 4.85
C LEU A 182 -12.86 1.93 5.45
N THR A 183 -12.97 1.48 6.70
CA THR A 183 -11.98 0.57 7.31
C THR A 183 -11.85 -0.73 6.52
N ILE A 184 -12.95 -1.29 6.04
CA ILE A 184 -12.94 -2.49 5.18
C ILE A 184 -12.23 -2.20 3.85
N CYS A 185 -12.48 -1.04 3.24
CA CYS A 185 -11.80 -0.64 2.01
C CYS A 185 -10.28 -0.54 2.21
N ILE A 186 -9.83 0.09 3.28
CA ILE A 186 -8.40 0.20 3.63
C ILE A 186 -7.77 -1.18 3.82
N PHE A 187 -8.45 -2.07 4.55
CA PHE A 187 -8.02 -3.44 4.72
C PHE A 187 -7.83 -4.16 3.38
N ILE A 188 -8.81 -4.07 2.48
CA ILE A 188 -8.73 -4.69 1.15
C ILE A 188 -7.51 -4.17 0.36
N ILE A 189 -7.22 -2.87 0.43
CA ILE A 189 -6.11 -2.27 -0.31
C ILE A 189 -4.77 -2.73 0.23
N THR A 190 -4.58 -2.70 1.56
CA THR A 190 -3.30 -3.03 2.19
C THR A 190 -2.99 -4.53 2.09
N TYR A 191 -3.96 -5.40 2.38
CA TYR A 191 -3.80 -6.84 2.25
C TYR A 191 -3.75 -7.29 0.79
N GLY A 192 -4.57 -6.68 -0.08
CA GLY A 192 -4.57 -6.95 -1.52
C GLY A 192 -3.21 -6.68 -2.15
N ARG A 193 -2.55 -5.58 -1.77
CA ARG A 193 -1.18 -5.29 -2.19
C ARG A 193 -0.19 -6.39 -1.79
N MET A 194 -0.24 -6.87 -0.54
CA MET A 194 0.67 -7.93 -0.08
C MET A 194 0.43 -9.25 -0.82
N ILE A 195 -0.81 -9.58 -1.12
CA ILE A 195 -1.15 -10.73 -1.95
C ILE A 195 -0.58 -10.55 -3.37
N GLU A 196 -0.72 -9.36 -3.97
CA GLU A 196 -0.13 -9.06 -5.28
C GLU A 196 1.40 -9.22 -5.27
N VAL A 197 2.08 -8.77 -4.20
CA VAL A 197 3.53 -8.97 -4.01
C VAL A 197 3.87 -10.45 -4.04
N TYR A 198 3.18 -11.29 -3.28
CA TYR A 198 3.44 -12.73 -3.27
C TYR A 198 3.17 -13.41 -4.61
N LEU A 199 2.07 -13.06 -5.29
CA LEU A 199 1.71 -13.62 -6.59
C LEU A 199 2.78 -13.27 -7.65
N VAL A 200 3.15 -12.00 -7.74
CA VAL A 200 4.15 -11.54 -8.71
C VAL A 200 5.52 -12.17 -8.41
N THR A 201 5.90 -12.26 -7.14
CA THR A 201 7.19 -12.84 -6.73
C THR A 201 7.25 -14.35 -6.98
N SER A 202 6.14 -15.06 -6.83
CA SER A 202 6.10 -16.52 -7.04
C SER A 202 6.53 -16.93 -8.45
N VAL A 203 6.20 -16.14 -9.46
CA VAL A 203 6.49 -16.41 -10.89
C VAL A 203 7.75 -15.71 -11.41
N ALA A 204 8.47 -15.01 -10.54
CA ALA A 204 9.63 -14.18 -10.89
C ALA A 204 10.70 -14.89 -11.75
N PRO A 205 11.06 -16.18 -11.55
CA PRO A 205 12.09 -16.84 -12.33
C PRO A 205 11.80 -16.87 -13.84
N ILE A 206 10.52 -16.93 -14.25
CA ILE A 206 10.13 -17.01 -15.67
C ILE A 206 10.49 -15.73 -16.45
N PRO A 207 9.99 -14.53 -16.09
CA PRO A 207 10.36 -13.32 -16.78
C PRO A 207 11.84 -12.96 -16.64
N MET A 208 12.50 -13.36 -15.55
CA MET A 208 13.93 -13.17 -15.37
C MET A 208 14.73 -14.04 -16.35
N ALA A 209 14.31 -15.27 -16.61
CA ALA A 209 14.91 -16.13 -17.63
C ALA A 209 14.70 -15.55 -19.05
N ALA A 210 13.49 -15.09 -19.35
CA ALA A 210 13.16 -14.48 -20.63
C ALA A 210 13.95 -13.18 -20.90
N MET A 211 14.29 -12.41 -19.86
CA MET A 211 15.05 -11.17 -19.98
C MET A 211 16.44 -11.38 -20.61
N MET A 212 16.99 -12.57 -20.54
CA MET A 212 18.36 -12.86 -21.00
C MET A 212 18.45 -12.92 -22.54
N GLY A 213 17.35 -13.10 -23.27
CA GLY A 213 17.32 -13.14 -24.71
C GLY A 213 17.00 -11.78 -25.35
N LYS A 214 17.52 -11.56 -26.57
CA LYS A 214 17.22 -10.31 -27.32
C LYS A 214 15.74 -10.15 -27.65
N GLU A 215 15.07 -11.23 -28.07
CA GLU A 215 13.67 -11.19 -28.51
C GLU A 215 12.68 -11.08 -27.35
N PHE A 216 12.96 -11.76 -26.23
CA PHE A 216 12.07 -11.80 -25.05
C PHE A 216 12.47 -10.84 -23.95
N GLY A 217 13.55 -10.07 -24.12
CA GLY A 217 14.11 -9.18 -23.11
C GLY A 217 13.13 -8.13 -22.59
N GLY A 218 12.21 -7.68 -23.44
CA GLY A 218 11.16 -6.72 -23.07
C GLY A 218 10.21 -7.24 -21.98
N MET A 219 9.91 -8.55 -21.96
CA MET A 219 9.07 -9.16 -20.93
C MET A 219 9.73 -9.05 -19.54
N GLY A 220 10.99 -9.40 -19.42
CA GLY A 220 11.72 -9.33 -18.16
C GLY A 220 11.96 -7.91 -17.69
N GLN A 221 12.23 -6.97 -18.62
CA GLN A 221 12.37 -5.55 -18.29
C GLN A 221 11.05 -4.97 -17.74
N ASN A 222 9.91 -5.25 -18.37
CA ASN A 222 8.61 -4.83 -17.90
C ASN A 222 8.28 -5.45 -16.54
N TYR A 223 8.66 -6.72 -16.34
CA TYR A 223 8.50 -7.37 -15.04
C TYR A 223 9.29 -6.67 -13.94
N LEU A 224 10.58 -6.34 -14.17
CA LEU A 224 11.37 -5.58 -13.19
C LEU A 224 10.78 -4.21 -12.90
N LYS A 225 10.33 -3.48 -13.93
CA LYS A 225 9.62 -2.21 -13.75
C LYS A 225 8.36 -2.38 -12.88
N SER A 226 7.61 -3.45 -13.08
CA SER A 226 6.42 -3.76 -12.29
C SER A 226 6.77 -4.09 -10.83
N LEU A 227 7.89 -4.79 -10.58
CA LEU A 227 8.38 -5.04 -9.22
C LEU A 227 8.77 -3.74 -8.50
N PHE A 228 9.51 -2.86 -9.17
CA PHE A 228 9.85 -1.56 -8.62
C PHE A 228 8.58 -0.73 -8.35
N ALA A 229 7.63 -0.72 -9.29
CA ALA A 229 6.36 -0.04 -9.09
C ALA A 229 5.61 -0.56 -7.87
N LEU A 230 5.55 -1.89 -7.69
CA LEU A 230 4.88 -2.54 -6.57
C LEU A 230 5.60 -2.25 -5.23
N GLY A 231 6.93 -2.22 -5.23
CA GLY A 231 7.72 -1.79 -4.07
C GLY A 231 7.44 -0.33 -3.68
N PHE A 232 7.52 0.58 -4.66
CA PHE A 232 7.29 2.01 -4.44
C PHE A 232 5.82 2.39 -4.20
N GLN A 233 4.86 1.55 -4.55
CA GLN A 233 3.46 1.76 -4.19
C GLN A 233 3.29 1.95 -2.68
N ALA A 234 4.07 1.22 -1.87
CA ALA A 234 4.10 1.37 -0.42
C ALA A 234 4.43 2.81 0.01
N PHE A 235 5.44 3.42 -0.61
CA PHE A 235 5.83 4.80 -0.35
C PHE A 235 4.71 5.78 -0.73
N LEU A 236 4.04 5.58 -1.88
CA LEU A 236 2.91 6.42 -2.28
C LEU A 236 1.72 6.30 -1.31
N ILE A 237 1.45 5.10 -0.80
CA ILE A 237 0.44 4.88 0.24
C ILE A 237 0.79 5.70 1.49
N MET A 238 2.05 5.67 1.94
CA MET A 238 2.50 6.45 3.10
C MET A 238 2.33 7.96 2.90
N ILE A 239 2.63 8.48 1.72
CA ILE A 239 2.40 9.90 1.40
C ILE A 239 0.91 10.23 1.47
N CYS A 240 0.03 9.40 0.88
CA CYS A 240 -1.42 9.61 0.95
C CYS A 240 -1.93 9.64 2.39
N VAL A 241 -1.44 8.72 3.23
CA VAL A 241 -1.79 8.66 4.65
C VAL A 241 -1.29 9.88 5.41
N GLY A 242 -0.07 10.35 5.14
CA GLY A 242 0.48 11.56 5.73
C GLY A 242 -0.33 12.81 5.36
N ILE A 243 -0.68 12.98 4.09
CA ILE A 243 -1.53 14.09 3.63
C ILE A 243 -2.90 14.03 4.33
N TYR A 244 -3.50 12.86 4.41
CA TYR A 244 -4.77 12.65 5.09
C TYR A 244 -4.71 13.06 6.56
N ALA A 245 -3.68 12.62 7.29
CA ALA A 245 -3.51 12.91 8.70
C ALA A 245 -3.38 14.43 8.95
N VAL A 246 -2.60 15.16 8.14
CA VAL A 246 -2.49 16.63 8.19
C VAL A 246 -3.83 17.31 7.91
N LEU A 247 -4.58 16.83 6.91
CA LEU A 247 -5.90 17.38 6.57
C LEU A 247 -6.90 17.21 7.72
N VAL A 248 -6.92 16.02 8.36
CA VAL A 248 -7.85 15.77 9.49
C VAL A 248 -7.43 16.54 10.74
N GLN A 249 -6.15 16.70 11.00
CA GLN A 249 -5.64 17.53 12.10
C GLN A 249 -6.12 18.98 11.99
N GLY A 250 -6.14 19.53 10.77
CA GLY A 250 -6.67 20.89 10.52
C GLY A 250 -8.17 21.03 10.80
N ILE A 251 -8.94 19.93 10.74
CA ILE A 251 -10.39 19.95 11.04
C ILE A 251 -10.64 19.98 12.54
N ALA A 252 -9.85 19.28 13.33
CA ALA A 252 -10.01 19.17 14.77
C ALA A 252 -10.01 20.56 15.46
N THR A 253 -9.40 21.57 14.82
CA THR A 253 -9.36 22.98 15.29
C THR A 253 -10.52 23.83 14.76
N SER A 254 -11.46 23.28 13.97
CA SER A 254 -12.58 24.06 13.41
C SER A 254 -13.67 24.33 14.44
N GLY A 255 -14.28 25.53 14.35
CA GLY A 255 -15.33 25.95 15.28
C GLY A 255 -16.71 25.34 15.03
N ASP A 256 -16.93 24.69 13.88
CA ASP A 256 -18.21 24.08 13.50
C ASP A 256 -18.12 22.55 13.55
N ILE A 257 -18.75 21.95 14.57
CA ILE A 257 -18.71 20.49 14.80
C ILE A 257 -19.37 19.72 13.66
N SER A 258 -20.48 20.23 13.09
CA SER A 258 -21.16 19.57 11.97
C SER A 258 -20.27 19.58 10.72
N ALA A 259 -19.68 20.73 10.40
CA ALA A 259 -18.74 20.83 9.30
C ALA A 259 -17.50 19.95 9.50
N ALA A 260 -16.96 19.87 10.72
CA ALA A 260 -15.83 19.02 11.08
C ALA A 260 -16.13 17.52 10.80
N ILE A 261 -17.28 17.04 11.24
CA ILE A 261 -17.75 15.65 11.03
C ILE A 261 -17.81 15.33 9.54
N TRP A 262 -18.52 16.14 8.75
CA TRP A 262 -18.69 15.88 7.30
C TRP A 262 -17.38 16.01 6.52
N THR A 263 -16.52 16.93 6.90
CA THR A 263 -15.21 17.12 6.25
C THR A 263 -14.26 15.95 6.54
N CYS A 264 -14.23 15.48 7.78
CA CYS A 264 -13.44 14.28 8.16
C CYS A 264 -13.91 13.05 7.36
N MET A 265 -15.21 12.81 7.26
CA MET A 265 -15.76 11.75 6.42
C MET A 265 -15.36 11.93 4.95
N GLY A 266 -15.47 13.13 4.41
CA GLY A 266 -15.07 13.43 3.03
C GLY A 266 -13.60 13.15 2.77
N TYR A 267 -12.69 13.53 3.68
CA TYR A 267 -11.27 13.24 3.55
C TYR A 267 -10.97 11.74 3.66
N THR A 268 -11.69 11.01 4.51
CA THR A 268 -11.52 9.55 4.62
C THR A 268 -11.97 8.84 3.35
N VAL A 269 -13.09 9.27 2.75
CA VAL A 269 -13.54 8.79 1.43
C VAL A 269 -12.48 9.10 0.36
N LEU A 270 -11.95 10.32 0.36
CA LEU A 270 -10.89 10.74 -0.57
C LEU A 270 -9.63 9.87 -0.39
N LEU A 271 -9.23 9.59 0.86
CA LEU A 271 -8.12 8.68 1.14
C LEU A 271 -8.34 7.30 0.49
N CYS A 272 -9.51 6.69 0.68
CA CYS A 272 -9.81 5.39 0.08
C CYS A 272 -9.68 5.43 -1.45
N PHE A 273 -10.24 6.44 -2.12
CA PHE A 273 -10.12 6.57 -3.57
C PHE A 273 -8.68 6.81 -4.05
N THR A 274 -7.90 7.60 -3.32
CA THR A 274 -6.49 7.83 -3.67
C THR A 274 -5.66 6.58 -3.45
N LEU A 275 -5.89 5.82 -2.39
CA LEU A 275 -5.21 4.55 -2.13
C LEU A 275 -5.43 3.53 -3.26
N PHE A 276 -6.66 3.41 -3.80
CA PHE A 276 -6.93 2.56 -4.96
C PHE A 276 -6.13 2.96 -6.21
N LYS A 277 -5.84 4.25 -6.36
CA LYS A 277 -5.07 4.77 -7.50
C LYS A 277 -3.54 4.64 -7.34
N THR A 278 -3.03 4.37 -6.14
CA THR A 278 -1.58 4.32 -5.89
C THR A 278 -0.87 3.27 -6.74
N GLY A 279 -1.50 2.11 -6.98
CA GLY A 279 -0.95 1.04 -7.82
C GLY A 279 -0.78 1.47 -9.28
N SER A 280 -1.81 2.09 -9.87
CA SER A 280 -1.74 2.58 -11.24
C SER A 280 -0.75 3.76 -11.37
N LEU A 281 -0.69 4.63 -10.37
CA LEU A 281 0.26 5.74 -10.33
C LEU A 281 1.70 5.22 -10.25
N ALA A 282 1.98 4.24 -9.39
CA ALA A 282 3.29 3.62 -9.29
C ALA A 282 3.71 2.98 -10.63
N LYS A 283 2.82 2.21 -11.27
CA LYS A 283 3.08 1.62 -12.59
C LYS A 283 3.37 2.69 -13.65
N SER A 284 2.64 3.81 -13.63
CA SER A 284 2.86 4.93 -14.55
C SER A 284 4.23 5.57 -14.37
N VAL A 285 4.66 5.80 -13.12
CA VAL A 285 5.98 6.38 -12.80
C VAL A 285 7.13 5.52 -13.34
N PHE A 286 7.03 4.20 -13.22
CA PHE A 286 8.04 3.26 -13.70
C PHE A 286 7.84 2.82 -15.16
N SER A 287 6.84 3.36 -15.86
CA SER A 287 6.48 2.95 -17.24
C SER A 287 6.31 1.42 -17.33
N ALA A 288 5.65 0.83 -16.32
CA ALA A 288 5.33 -0.58 -16.26
C ALA A 288 3.94 -0.79 -16.91
N HIS A 289 3.89 -1.66 -17.91
CA HIS A 289 2.67 -1.97 -18.68
C HIS A 289 2.23 -3.41 -18.47
#